data_c2d6488f22d495361a6c911bb4f29253
#
_entry.id   c2d6488f22d495361a6c911bb4f29253
#
_cell.length_a   1.000
_cell.length_b   1.000
_cell.length_c   1.000
_cell.angle_alpha   90.00
_cell.angle_beta   90.00
_cell.angle_gamma   90.00
#
_symmetry.space_group_name_H-M   'P 1'
#
loop_
_entity.id
_entity.type
_entity.pdbx_description
1 polymer ?
#
loop_
_entity_poly.entity_id
_entity_poly.type
_entity_poly.pdbx_seq_one_letter_code
_entity_poly.pdbx_strand_id
1 'polypeptide(L)'
;MSKHHRVFKLKLAQLGQEGSSRALGLKYKINSSLIRYWSQVYRLNGANSFLQEQLPYSCEFKLHVLKTMAANHWSLAYTSACFDLSSPGILFLWQKLYARDGITRLKPKRKGRPCVTNHSSTPKPSEQMTEKELREELDYLRAENAVLKKLEALAQTRTTKAKTKR
;
A
#
# COMPACT_ATOMS: atom_id res chain seq x y z
N MET A 1 -6.52 -4.87 6.86
CA MET A 1 -6.98 -5.97 7.74
C MET A 1 -6.58 -7.31 7.15
N SER A 2 -6.22 -8.30 7.98
CA SER A 2 -5.89 -9.65 7.52
C SER A 2 -7.16 -10.37 7.05
N LYS A 3 -7.08 -11.05 5.90
CA LYS A 3 -8.20 -11.84 5.33
C LYS A 3 -8.66 -12.98 6.26
N HIS A 4 -7.78 -13.48 7.13
CA HIS A 4 -8.03 -14.61 8.01
C HIS A 4 -7.89 -14.20 9.47
N HIS A 5 -8.82 -14.66 10.31
CA HIS A 5 -8.83 -14.39 11.74
C HIS A 5 -7.66 -15.09 12.46
N ARG A 6 -7.17 -14.53 13.58
CA ARG A 6 -6.03 -15.06 14.34
C ARG A 6 -6.21 -16.53 14.76
N VAL A 7 -7.36 -16.85 15.33
CA VAL A 7 -7.67 -18.22 15.80
C VAL A 7 -7.56 -19.25 14.66
N PHE A 8 -8.04 -18.89 13.48
CA PHE A 8 -7.97 -19.74 12.29
C PHE A 8 -6.51 -19.94 11.82
N LYS A 9 -5.69 -18.88 11.85
CA LYS A 9 -4.26 -18.99 11.52
C LYS A 9 -3.52 -19.89 12.49
N LEU A 10 -3.76 -19.75 13.80
CA LEU A 10 -3.16 -20.59 14.83
C LEU A 10 -3.53 -22.06 14.63
N LYS A 11 -4.81 -22.36 14.41
CA LYS A 11 -5.27 -23.72 14.13
C LYS A 11 -4.57 -24.34 12.93
N LEU A 12 -4.49 -23.62 11.81
CA LEU A 12 -3.81 -24.13 10.62
C LEU A 12 -2.30 -24.19 10.78
N ALA A 13 -1.71 -23.30 11.55
CA ALA A 13 -0.29 -23.33 11.88
C ALA A 13 0.08 -24.56 12.71
N GLN A 14 -0.74 -24.93 13.70
CA GLN A 14 -0.59 -26.16 14.50
C GLN A 14 -0.73 -27.41 13.63
N LEU A 15 -1.82 -27.52 12.88
CA LEU A 15 -2.03 -28.65 11.96
C LEU A 15 -0.91 -28.77 10.91
N GLY A 16 -0.32 -27.66 10.52
CA GLY A 16 0.79 -27.62 9.57
C GLY A 16 2.15 -28.03 10.17
N GLN A 17 2.26 -28.21 11.47
CA GLN A 17 3.44 -28.82 12.13
C GLN A 17 3.45 -30.35 11.94
N GLU A 18 2.28 -30.97 11.99
CA GLU A 18 2.11 -32.42 11.98
C GLU A 18 1.78 -32.95 10.57
N GLY A 19 1.15 -32.11 9.74
CA GLY A 19 0.60 -32.52 8.46
C GLY A 19 1.17 -31.79 7.23
N SER A 20 0.84 -32.30 6.06
CA SER A 20 1.24 -31.71 4.79
C SER A 20 0.51 -30.38 4.54
N SER A 21 1.27 -29.30 4.36
CA SER A 21 0.72 -27.97 4.01
C SER A 21 -0.07 -28.00 2.69
N ARG A 22 0.23 -28.93 1.77
CA ARG A 22 -0.54 -29.13 0.53
C ARG A 22 -1.91 -29.72 0.79
N ALA A 23 -1.99 -30.79 1.60
CA ALA A 23 -3.25 -31.42 1.95
C ALA A 23 -4.17 -30.44 2.70
N LEU A 24 -3.61 -29.69 3.65
CA LEU A 24 -4.33 -28.64 4.35
C LEU A 24 -4.79 -27.51 3.40
N GLY A 25 -3.95 -27.14 2.44
CA GLY A 25 -4.29 -26.13 1.44
C GLY A 25 -5.49 -26.53 0.61
N LEU A 26 -5.56 -27.77 0.16
CA LEU A 26 -6.69 -28.31 -0.57
C LEU A 26 -7.95 -28.39 0.31
N LYS A 27 -7.84 -28.91 1.53
CA LYS A 27 -8.95 -29.05 2.48
C LYS A 27 -9.61 -27.73 2.84
N TYR A 28 -8.79 -26.69 3.11
CA TYR A 28 -9.27 -25.36 3.56
C TYR A 28 -9.34 -24.33 2.44
N LYS A 29 -9.06 -24.68 1.19
CA LYS A 29 -9.01 -23.80 0.02
C LYS A 29 -8.09 -22.58 0.22
N ILE A 30 -6.91 -22.83 0.80
CA ILE A 30 -5.89 -21.83 1.10
C ILE A 30 -4.58 -22.20 0.43
N ASN A 31 -3.82 -21.18 0.01
CA ASN A 31 -2.50 -21.41 -0.56
C ASN A 31 -1.56 -22.11 0.44
N SER A 32 -0.98 -23.23 0.04
CA SER A 32 -0.07 -24.04 0.86
C SER A 32 1.16 -23.27 1.34
N SER A 33 1.66 -22.29 0.56
CA SER A 33 2.77 -21.42 0.95
C SER A 33 2.42 -20.55 2.15
N LEU A 34 1.16 -20.13 2.25
CA LEU A 34 0.67 -19.32 3.37
C LEU A 34 0.60 -20.15 4.65
N ILE A 35 0.11 -21.41 4.55
CA ILE A 35 0.06 -22.35 5.69
C ILE A 35 1.49 -22.64 6.17
N ARG A 36 2.42 -22.87 5.24
CA ARG A 36 3.84 -23.11 5.58
C ARG A 36 4.44 -21.91 6.33
N TYR A 37 4.16 -20.70 5.86
CA TYR A 37 4.60 -19.49 6.53
C TYR A 37 4.01 -19.37 7.95
N TRP A 38 2.70 -19.60 8.11
CA TRP A 38 2.06 -19.58 9.43
C TRP A 38 2.63 -20.65 10.37
N SER A 39 2.91 -21.84 9.87
CA SER A 39 3.56 -22.90 10.65
C SER A 39 4.95 -22.48 11.10
N GLN A 40 5.72 -21.79 10.26
CA GLN A 40 7.02 -21.25 10.62
C GLN A 40 6.92 -20.17 11.71
N VAL A 41 5.98 -19.23 11.55
CA VAL A 41 5.72 -18.19 12.56
C VAL A 41 5.33 -18.81 13.91
N TYR A 42 4.42 -19.80 13.91
CA TYR A 42 3.99 -20.48 15.11
C TYR A 42 5.13 -21.25 15.79
N ARG A 43 6.00 -21.89 15.03
CA ARG A 43 7.16 -22.60 15.57
C ARG A 43 8.13 -21.68 16.31
N LEU A 44 8.27 -20.42 15.88
CA LEU A 44 9.18 -19.44 16.46
C LEU A 44 8.55 -18.66 17.64
N ASN A 45 7.27 -18.30 17.52
CA ASN A 45 6.59 -17.40 18.46
C ASN A 45 5.51 -18.10 19.30
N GLY A 46 5.21 -19.38 19.05
CA GLY A 46 4.22 -20.16 19.79
C GLY A 46 2.81 -19.54 19.76
N ALA A 47 2.13 -19.60 20.90
CA ALA A 47 0.77 -19.08 21.06
C ALA A 47 0.66 -17.56 20.92
N ASN A 48 1.77 -16.82 21.06
CA ASN A 48 1.81 -15.36 20.90
C ASN A 48 1.89 -14.91 19.43
N SER A 49 1.85 -15.84 18.48
CA SER A 49 1.85 -15.54 17.06
C SER A 49 0.61 -14.75 16.62
N PHE A 50 0.79 -13.93 15.58
CA PHE A 50 -0.27 -13.18 14.88
C PHE A 50 -1.00 -12.14 15.73
N LEU A 51 -0.39 -11.60 16.78
CA LEU A 51 -0.98 -10.53 17.59
C LEU A 51 -1.04 -9.21 16.84
N GLN A 52 -0.08 -8.94 15.96
CA GLN A 52 -0.02 -7.73 15.10
C GLN A 52 -0.22 -6.41 15.87
N GLU A 53 0.25 -6.33 17.09
CA GLU A 53 0.07 -5.18 17.98
C GLU A 53 0.79 -3.91 17.50
N GLN A 54 1.78 -4.06 16.63
CA GLN A 54 2.67 -2.97 16.21
C GLN A 54 2.28 -2.28 14.89
N LEU A 55 1.01 -2.30 14.53
CA LEU A 55 0.55 -1.62 13.31
C LEU A 55 0.07 -0.18 13.59
N PRO A 56 0.50 0.80 12.82
CA PRO A 56 1.49 0.76 11.72
C PRO A 56 2.92 0.70 12.22
N TYR A 57 3.75 -0.16 11.64
CA TYR A 57 5.16 -0.33 12.03
C TYR A 57 5.92 1.00 12.04
N SER A 58 6.61 1.31 13.15
CA SER A 58 7.45 2.50 13.29
C SER A 58 8.67 2.45 12.35
N CYS A 59 9.28 3.59 12.07
CA CYS A 59 10.50 3.66 11.26
C CYS A 59 11.66 2.92 11.94
N GLU A 60 11.78 3.06 13.25
CA GLU A 60 12.81 2.43 14.07
C GLU A 60 12.69 0.92 14.06
N PHE A 61 11.47 0.40 14.24
CA PHE A 61 11.21 -1.04 14.16
C PHE A 61 11.63 -1.62 12.80
N LYS A 62 11.23 -0.98 11.69
CA LYS A 62 11.61 -1.43 10.35
C LYS A 62 13.12 -1.46 10.16
N LEU A 63 13.82 -0.42 10.63
CA LEU A 63 15.27 -0.33 10.56
C LEU A 63 15.93 -1.41 11.42
N HIS A 64 15.43 -1.64 12.64
CA HIS A 64 15.91 -2.70 13.52
C HIS A 64 15.80 -4.07 12.87
N VAL A 65 14.64 -4.40 12.31
CA VAL A 65 14.41 -5.67 11.60
C VAL A 65 15.39 -5.85 10.43
N LEU A 66 15.60 -4.80 9.61
CA LEU A 66 16.54 -4.84 8.48
C LEU A 66 17.99 -5.03 8.94
N LYS A 67 18.42 -4.34 9.99
CA LYS A 67 19.77 -4.47 10.56
C LYS A 67 19.99 -5.87 11.14
N THR A 68 19.01 -6.39 11.90
CA THR A 68 19.09 -7.75 12.49
C THR A 68 19.16 -8.81 11.38
N MET A 69 18.38 -8.65 10.31
CA MET A 69 18.43 -9.55 9.16
C MET A 69 19.84 -9.56 8.53
N ALA A 70 20.43 -8.38 8.30
CA ALA A 70 21.74 -8.26 7.70
C ALA A 70 22.85 -8.81 8.59
N ALA A 71 22.84 -8.50 9.89
CA ALA A 71 23.83 -8.94 10.86
C ALA A 71 23.88 -10.48 11.03
N ASN A 72 22.71 -11.13 10.98
CA ASN A 72 22.60 -12.57 11.14
C ASN A 72 22.54 -13.36 9.83
N HIS A 73 22.61 -12.69 8.68
CA HIS A 73 22.46 -13.30 7.34
C HIS A 73 21.20 -14.16 7.20
N TRP A 74 20.09 -13.72 7.82
CA TRP A 74 18.82 -14.43 7.78
C TRP A 74 18.08 -14.24 6.46
N SER A 75 17.32 -15.25 6.07
CA SER A 75 16.42 -15.13 4.90
C SER A 75 15.23 -14.22 5.21
N LEU A 76 14.63 -13.64 4.18
CA LEU A 76 13.42 -12.82 4.28
C LEU A 76 12.27 -13.56 5.00
N ALA A 77 12.08 -14.84 4.67
CA ALA A 77 11.00 -15.65 5.26
C ALA A 77 11.26 -15.91 6.75
N TYR A 78 12.48 -16.25 7.11
CA TYR A 78 12.86 -16.52 8.49
C TYR A 78 12.76 -15.25 9.35
N THR A 79 13.36 -14.15 8.90
CA THR A 79 13.29 -12.86 9.61
C THR A 79 11.84 -12.41 9.79
N SER A 80 11.02 -12.51 8.74
CA SER A 80 9.60 -12.16 8.83
C SER A 80 8.85 -13.00 9.84
N ALA A 81 9.18 -14.28 9.95
CA ALA A 81 8.56 -15.17 10.93
C ALA A 81 9.02 -14.89 12.37
N CYS A 82 10.32 -14.57 12.58
CA CYS A 82 10.85 -14.17 13.90
C CYS A 82 10.16 -12.92 14.45
N PHE A 83 9.92 -11.93 13.60
CA PHE A 83 9.29 -10.65 13.97
C PHE A 83 7.77 -10.65 13.82
N ASP A 84 7.13 -11.79 13.67
CA ASP A 84 5.66 -11.96 13.50
C ASP A 84 5.06 -11.01 12.46
N LEU A 85 5.75 -10.80 11.33
CA LEU A 85 5.25 -9.97 10.25
C LEU A 85 4.11 -10.69 9.52
N SER A 86 3.17 -9.94 8.96
CA SER A 86 2.01 -10.52 8.28
C SER A 86 2.38 -11.28 6.99
N SER A 87 3.51 -10.96 6.36
CA SER A 87 4.07 -11.71 5.23
C SER A 87 5.54 -11.34 4.97
N PRO A 88 6.33 -12.22 4.34
CA PRO A 88 7.71 -11.91 3.91
C PRO A 88 7.80 -10.76 2.89
N GLY A 89 6.74 -10.54 2.12
CA GLY A 89 6.68 -9.46 1.13
C GLY A 89 6.77 -8.06 1.74
N ILE A 90 6.35 -7.88 2.98
CA ILE A 90 6.49 -6.61 3.71
C ILE A 90 7.97 -6.28 3.93
N LEU A 91 8.76 -7.26 4.35
CA LEU A 91 10.19 -7.09 4.59
C LEU A 91 10.95 -6.80 3.28
N PHE A 92 10.60 -7.50 2.19
CA PHE A 92 11.14 -7.21 0.87
C PHE A 92 10.85 -5.76 0.43
N LEU A 93 9.63 -5.27 0.67
CA LEU A 93 9.28 -3.88 0.39
C LEU A 93 10.13 -2.90 1.21
N TRP A 94 10.33 -3.16 2.52
CA TRP A 94 11.16 -2.30 3.37
C TRP A 94 12.62 -2.29 2.91
N GLN A 95 13.17 -3.44 2.54
CA GLN A 95 14.52 -3.55 1.99
C GLN A 95 14.68 -2.71 0.72
N LYS A 96 13.72 -2.82 -0.21
CA LYS A 96 13.71 -2.03 -1.45
C LYS A 96 13.60 -0.53 -1.18
N LEU A 97 12.74 -0.12 -0.24
CA LEU A 97 12.59 1.28 0.13
C LEU A 97 13.85 1.84 0.80
N TYR A 98 14.46 1.07 1.69
CA TYR A 98 15.69 1.44 2.37
C TYR A 98 16.88 1.55 1.41
N ALA A 99 17.01 0.62 0.48
CA ALA A 99 18.08 0.65 -0.54
C ALA A 99 17.97 1.86 -1.48
N ARG A 100 16.75 2.35 -1.75
CA ARG A 100 16.54 3.47 -2.66
C ARG A 100 16.76 4.83 -2.01
N ASP A 101 16.20 5.08 -0.86
CA ASP A 101 16.09 6.41 -0.24
C ASP A 101 16.48 6.42 1.26
N GLY A 102 17.08 5.34 1.76
CA GLY A 102 17.51 5.22 3.15
C GLY A 102 16.37 5.25 4.18
N ILE A 103 16.69 5.74 5.37
CA ILE A 103 15.78 5.75 6.54
C ILE A 103 14.54 6.62 6.29
N THR A 104 14.65 7.68 5.52
CA THR A 104 13.55 8.64 5.28
C THR A 104 12.33 7.99 4.65
N ARG A 105 12.53 6.98 3.82
CA ARG A 105 11.47 6.23 3.12
C ARG A 105 10.77 5.20 4.00
N LEU A 106 11.39 4.79 5.10
CA LEU A 106 10.78 3.86 6.04
C LEU A 106 9.71 4.52 6.92
N LYS A 107 9.67 5.85 6.98
CA LYS A 107 8.64 6.58 7.73
C LYS A 107 7.24 6.20 7.21
N PRO A 108 6.27 5.97 8.11
CA PRO A 108 4.90 5.67 7.71
C PRO A 108 4.31 6.85 6.94
N LYS A 109 3.79 6.58 5.75
CA LYS A 109 3.05 7.57 4.97
C LYS A 109 1.60 7.60 5.40
N ARG A 110 0.98 8.77 5.41
CA ARG A 110 -0.47 8.90 5.60
C ARG A 110 -1.19 8.09 4.53
N LYS A 111 -2.15 7.27 4.95
CA LYS A 111 -3.06 6.58 4.03
C LYS A 111 -4.00 7.61 3.41
N GLY A 112 -4.14 7.58 2.12
CA GLY A 112 -5.07 8.45 1.39
C GLY A 112 -4.49 8.91 0.07
N ARG A 113 -5.37 9.30 -0.82
CA ARG A 113 -5.03 10.06 -2.03
C ARG A 113 -4.37 11.35 -1.55
N PRO A 114 -3.22 11.80 -2.10
CA PRO A 114 -2.74 13.13 -1.83
C PRO A 114 -3.93 14.07 -2.05
N CYS A 115 -4.27 14.90 -1.07
CA CYS A 115 -5.17 16.00 -1.34
C CYS A 115 -4.52 16.76 -2.49
N VAL A 116 -5.09 16.63 -3.67
CA VAL A 116 -4.93 17.67 -4.68
C VAL A 116 -5.46 18.87 -3.91
N THR A 117 -4.60 19.79 -3.53
CA THR A 117 -5.01 21.10 -3.10
C THR A 117 -5.85 21.62 -4.25
N ASN A 118 -7.17 21.37 -4.18
CA ASN A 118 -8.07 22.14 -5.00
C ASN A 118 -7.68 23.57 -4.65
N HIS A 119 -7.27 24.33 -5.64
CA HIS A 119 -7.20 25.78 -5.58
C HIS A 119 -8.62 26.34 -5.43
N SER A 120 -9.35 25.86 -4.41
CA SER A 120 -10.57 26.45 -3.88
C SER A 120 -10.24 27.36 -2.69
N SER A 121 -9.09 28.01 -2.75
CA SER A 121 -8.96 29.27 -2.08
C SER A 121 -9.82 30.26 -2.90
N THR A 122 -10.77 30.91 -2.26
CA THR A 122 -11.41 32.12 -2.79
C THR A 122 -10.36 32.90 -3.59
N PRO A 123 -10.60 33.15 -4.89
CA PRO A 123 -9.60 33.76 -5.73
C PRO A 123 -9.16 35.06 -5.04
N LYS A 124 -7.87 35.17 -4.74
CA LYS A 124 -7.32 36.44 -4.26
C LYS A 124 -7.60 37.49 -5.34
N PRO A 125 -8.05 38.69 -4.98
CA PRO A 125 -8.22 39.73 -5.96
C PRO A 125 -6.90 39.95 -6.72
N SER A 126 -6.96 40.08 -8.02
CA SER A 126 -5.80 40.16 -8.93
C SER A 126 -4.76 41.21 -8.52
N GLU A 127 -5.19 42.26 -7.82
CA GLU A 127 -4.36 43.34 -7.30
C GLU A 127 -3.40 42.92 -6.17
N GLN A 128 -3.66 41.76 -5.52
CA GLN A 128 -2.84 41.23 -4.44
C GLN A 128 -2.01 39.99 -4.83
N MET A 129 -2.07 39.62 -6.10
CA MET A 129 -1.32 38.49 -6.63
C MET A 129 0.07 38.91 -7.11
N THR A 130 1.07 38.09 -6.81
CA THR A 130 2.41 38.26 -7.38
C THR A 130 2.41 37.90 -8.87
N GLU A 131 3.36 38.43 -9.64
CA GLU A 131 3.48 38.14 -11.07
C GLU A 131 3.55 36.64 -11.37
N LYS A 132 4.17 35.88 -10.50
CA LYS A 132 4.25 34.40 -10.60
C LYS A 132 2.88 33.75 -10.40
N GLU A 133 2.14 34.15 -9.39
CA GLU A 133 0.78 33.64 -9.11
C GLU A 133 -0.19 33.99 -10.26
N LEU A 134 -0.06 35.17 -10.84
CA LEU A 134 -0.86 35.58 -12.01
C LEU A 134 -0.56 34.74 -13.24
N ARG A 135 0.70 34.38 -13.48
CA ARG A 135 1.07 33.49 -14.61
C ARG A 135 0.51 32.09 -14.40
N GLU A 136 0.62 31.53 -13.19
CA GLU A 136 0.08 30.22 -12.84
C GLU A 136 -1.45 30.18 -13.00
N GLU A 137 -2.15 31.24 -12.58
CA GLU A 137 -3.60 31.38 -12.76
C GLU A 137 -4.01 31.51 -14.23
N LEU A 138 -3.27 32.26 -15.02
CA LEU A 138 -3.48 32.37 -16.46
C LEU A 138 -3.31 31.03 -17.16
N ASP A 139 -2.29 30.27 -16.83
CA ASP A 139 -2.05 28.95 -17.43
C ASP A 139 -3.13 27.95 -17.01
N TYR A 140 -3.58 28.02 -15.76
CA TYR A 140 -4.71 27.21 -15.28
C TYR A 140 -6.00 27.53 -16.06
N LEU A 141 -6.36 28.81 -16.16
CA LEU A 141 -7.56 29.26 -16.89
C LEU A 141 -7.51 28.92 -18.38
N ARG A 142 -6.33 28.97 -19.00
CA ARG A 142 -6.15 28.55 -20.41
C ARG A 142 -6.38 27.04 -20.55
N ALA A 143 -5.88 26.23 -19.64
CA ALA A 143 -6.09 24.78 -19.65
C ALA A 143 -7.57 24.44 -19.44
N GLU A 144 -8.24 25.09 -18.49
CA GLU A 144 -9.67 24.91 -18.23
C GLU A 144 -10.52 25.29 -19.46
N ASN A 145 -10.25 26.44 -20.08
CA ASN A 145 -10.91 26.84 -21.30
C ASN A 145 -10.70 25.86 -22.46
N ALA A 146 -9.52 25.27 -22.59
CA ALA A 146 -9.24 24.26 -23.60
C ALA A 146 -10.06 22.98 -23.38
N VAL A 147 -10.22 22.55 -22.12
CA VAL A 147 -11.07 21.42 -21.77
C VAL A 147 -12.54 21.71 -22.05
N LEU A 148 -13.05 22.87 -21.63
CA LEU A 148 -14.43 23.27 -21.86
C LEU A 148 -14.76 23.32 -23.36
N LYS A 149 -13.89 23.89 -24.19
CA LYS A 149 -14.07 23.92 -25.66
C LYS A 149 -14.12 22.50 -26.26
N LYS A 150 -13.28 21.56 -25.76
CA LYS A 150 -13.35 20.16 -26.21
C LYS A 150 -14.65 19.46 -25.78
N LEU A 151 -15.13 19.73 -24.60
CA LEU A 151 -16.41 19.18 -24.11
C LEU A 151 -17.58 19.72 -24.92
N GLU A 152 -17.58 21.02 -25.24
CA GLU A 152 -18.60 21.65 -26.06
C GLU A 152 -18.60 21.08 -27.49
N ALA A 153 -17.43 20.93 -28.11
CA ALA A 153 -17.31 20.29 -29.41
C ALA A 153 -17.83 18.84 -29.41
N LEU A 154 -17.52 18.06 -28.36
CA LEU A 154 -18.04 16.70 -28.18
C LEU A 154 -19.58 16.70 -28.00
N ALA A 155 -20.13 17.64 -27.27
CA ALA A 155 -21.58 17.76 -27.09
C ALA A 155 -22.25 18.07 -28.40
N GLN A 156 -21.71 19.01 -29.21
CA GLN A 156 -22.20 19.37 -30.54
C GLN A 156 -22.17 18.17 -31.50
N THR A 157 -21.06 17.39 -31.51
CA THR A 157 -20.99 16.19 -32.37
C THR A 157 -21.98 15.10 -31.97
N ARG A 158 -22.33 14.99 -30.69
CA ARG A 158 -23.39 14.07 -30.23
C ARG A 158 -24.77 14.51 -30.67
N THR A 159 -25.06 15.82 -30.61
CA THR A 159 -26.36 16.36 -31.03
C THR A 159 -26.54 16.27 -32.55
N THR A 160 -25.50 16.52 -33.33
CA THR A 160 -25.54 16.36 -34.81
C THR A 160 -25.74 14.90 -35.20
N LYS A 161 -24.99 13.93 -34.57
CA LYS A 161 -25.21 12.53 -34.85
C LYS A 161 -26.61 12.01 -34.47
N ALA A 162 -27.22 12.58 -33.43
CA ALA A 162 -28.58 12.25 -33.05
C ALA A 162 -29.64 12.76 -34.02
N LYS A 163 -29.40 13.92 -34.68
CA LYS A 163 -30.27 14.47 -35.75
C LYS A 163 -30.18 13.73 -37.07
N THR A 164 -29.00 13.16 -37.40
CA THR A 164 -28.79 12.43 -38.67
C THR A 164 -29.35 11.00 -38.66
N LYS A 165 -29.74 10.49 -37.48
CA LYS A 165 -30.32 9.14 -37.28
C LYS A 165 -31.86 9.10 -37.23
N ARG A 166 -32.52 10.23 -37.51
CA ARG A 166 -33.98 10.35 -37.68
C ARG A 166 -34.33 10.60 -39.11
#